data_6a1cdc72641c7c5af25087b7fb72d795
#
_entry.id   6a1cdc72641c7c5af25087b7fb72d795
#
_cell.length_a   1.000
_cell.length_b   1.000
_cell.length_c   1.000
_cell.angle_alpha   90.00
_cell.angle_beta   90.00
_cell.angle_gamma   90.00
#
_symmetry.space_group_name_H-M   'P 1'
#
loop_
_entity.id
_entity.type
_entity.pdbx_description
1 polymer ?
#
loop_
_entity_poly.entity_id
_entity_poly.type
_entity_poly.pdbx_seq_one_letter_code
_entity_poly.pdbx_strand_id
1 'polypeptide(L)'
;MIINAHAHIGVSSVFNHIFTEEELIGGMDKYGVDICIVQPLVGPDSYKKYHDDIYEASIRHKGRIFGMMAFSPHIERDEYFREVDRCVKELGFVGLKLHPMEMAVDPLSPNGRMAFEAATAFDIPLMVHTGMGIPFASPTRLITRAREFPHLPIIMAHAGFNIYTQDAMVAAEICENLYFEPSWCNGQHIGSMIEKFGADRVMMGSDWISNYPVEKLKIDLLELNNEDKDKVLCGTAKKIFKLDERI
;
A
#
# COMPACT_ATOMS: atom_id res chain seq x y z
N MET A 1 16.26 -10.55 2.72
CA MET A 1 14.78 -10.58 2.90
C MET A 1 14.14 -9.67 1.87
N ILE A 2 13.01 -10.08 1.30
CA ILE A 2 12.25 -9.28 0.34
C ILE A 2 10.81 -9.16 0.82
N ILE A 3 10.33 -7.91 0.94
CA ILE A 3 8.95 -7.58 1.32
C ILE A 3 8.27 -6.94 0.11
N ASN A 4 7.21 -7.56 -0.38
CA ASN A 4 6.30 -6.96 -1.33
C ASN A 4 5.23 -6.17 -0.55
N ALA A 5 5.35 -4.86 -0.53
CA ALA A 5 4.50 -3.98 0.28
C ALA A 5 3.09 -3.78 -0.31
N HIS A 6 2.80 -4.33 -1.48
CA HIS A 6 1.53 -4.14 -2.18
C HIS A 6 1.15 -5.38 -2.99
N ALA A 7 0.22 -6.16 -2.47
CA ALA A 7 -0.35 -7.34 -3.12
C ALA A 7 -1.85 -7.46 -2.78
N HIS A 8 -2.56 -8.30 -3.53
CA HIS A 8 -4.01 -8.48 -3.39
C HIS A 8 -4.40 -9.94 -3.25
N ILE A 9 -5.46 -10.18 -2.48
CA ILE A 9 -6.29 -11.40 -2.46
C ILE A 9 -7.75 -10.96 -2.50
N GLY A 10 -8.58 -11.67 -3.26
CA GLY A 10 -10.02 -11.44 -3.35
C GLY A 10 -10.51 -11.17 -4.77
N VAL A 11 -11.75 -10.72 -4.88
CA VAL A 11 -12.41 -10.44 -6.15
C VAL A 11 -12.50 -8.95 -6.37
N SER A 12 -12.03 -8.48 -7.53
CA SER A 12 -12.23 -7.10 -7.96
C SER A 12 -13.42 -7.00 -8.91
N SER A 13 -14.45 -6.26 -8.49
CA SER A 13 -15.58 -5.92 -9.37
C SER A 13 -15.19 -4.90 -10.45
N VAL A 14 -14.19 -4.06 -10.18
CA VAL A 14 -13.73 -3.02 -11.11
C VAL A 14 -12.92 -3.62 -12.25
N PHE A 15 -11.97 -4.53 -11.92
CA PHE A 15 -11.09 -5.14 -12.91
C PHE A 15 -11.63 -6.47 -13.45
N ASN A 16 -12.76 -6.96 -12.95
CA ASN A 16 -13.32 -8.27 -13.27
C ASN A 16 -12.26 -9.38 -13.18
N HIS A 17 -11.51 -9.39 -12.07
CA HIS A 17 -10.40 -10.28 -11.83
C HIS A 17 -10.49 -10.91 -10.43
N ILE A 18 -10.01 -12.14 -10.32
CA ILE A 18 -9.91 -12.86 -9.05
C ILE A 18 -8.41 -13.04 -8.74
N PHE A 19 -8.01 -12.53 -7.58
CA PHE A 19 -6.67 -12.71 -7.04
C PHE A 19 -6.72 -13.81 -5.99
N THR A 20 -6.21 -14.99 -6.33
CA THR A 20 -6.29 -16.14 -5.42
C THR A 20 -5.09 -16.20 -4.47
N GLU A 21 -5.32 -16.77 -3.28
CA GLU A 21 -4.25 -17.06 -2.33
C GLU A 21 -3.20 -17.99 -2.94
N GLU A 22 -3.64 -19.01 -3.72
CA GLU A 22 -2.75 -19.96 -4.38
C GLU A 22 -1.81 -19.27 -5.37
N GLU A 23 -2.33 -18.34 -6.19
CA GLU A 23 -1.50 -17.55 -7.12
C GLU A 23 -0.50 -16.68 -6.37
N LEU A 24 -0.92 -16.05 -5.26
CA LEU A 24 -0.04 -15.22 -4.46
C LEU A 24 1.11 -16.06 -3.88
N ILE A 25 0.81 -17.16 -3.20
CA ILE A 25 1.82 -18.02 -2.57
C ILE A 25 2.72 -18.67 -3.62
N GLY A 26 2.14 -19.20 -4.70
CA GLY A 26 2.91 -19.75 -5.81
C GLY A 26 3.87 -18.74 -6.45
N GLY A 27 3.42 -17.48 -6.57
CA GLY A 27 4.27 -16.38 -7.04
C GLY A 27 5.35 -16.01 -6.04
N MET A 28 5.03 -15.93 -4.75
CA MET A 28 6.01 -15.69 -3.68
C MET A 28 7.12 -16.74 -3.70
N ASP A 29 6.76 -18.02 -3.78
CA ASP A 29 7.71 -19.13 -3.82
C ASP A 29 8.57 -19.09 -5.10
N LYS A 30 7.94 -18.85 -6.23
CA LYS A 30 8.62 -18.79 -7.53
C LYS A 30 9.64 -17.64 -7.63
N TYR A 31 9.31 -16.50 -7.04
CA TYR A 31 10.10 -15.28 -7.19
C TYR A 31 10.95 -14.93 -5.97
N GLY A 32 10.91 -15.76 -4.92
CA GLY A 32 11.70 -15.57 -3.70
C GLY A 32 11.25 -14.39 -2.86
N VAL A 33 9.92 -14.15 -2.80
CA VAL A 33 9.33 -13.12 -1.92
C VAL A 33 9.09 -13.71 -0.56
N ASP A 34 9.70 -13.15 0.46
CA ASP A 34 9.58 -13.64 1.83
C ASP A 34 8.25 -13.23 2.46
N ILE A 35 7.84 -11.97 2.28
CA ILE A 35 6.66 -11.37 2.91
C ILE A 35 5.85 -10.58 1.88
N CYS A 36 4.52 -10.68 1.94
CA CYS A 36 3.58 -9.79 1.25
C CYS A 36 2.69 -9.05 2.25
N ILE A 37 2.52 -7.73 2.03
CA ILE A 37 1.42 -6.95 2.62
C ILE A 37 0.23 -7.06 1.67
N VAL A 38 -0.85 -7.64 2.16
CA VAL A 38 -1.99 -8.07 1.34
C VAL A 38 -3.25 -7.31 1.71
N GLN A 39 -3.94 -6.79 0.71
CA GLN A 39 -5.16 -6.02 0.85
C GLN A 39 -6.24 -6.51 -0.10
N PRO A 40 -7.53 -6.38 0.25
CA PRO A 40 -8.61 -6.66 -0.67
C PRO A 40 -8.81 -5.52 -1.66
N LEU A 41 -9.51 -5.82 -2.75
CA LEU A 41 -10.10 -4.86 -3.67
C LEU A 41 -11.61 -4.73 -3.38
N VAL A 42 -12.26 -3.73 -3.97
CA VAL A 42 -13.72 -3.61 -3.87
C VAL A 42 -14.38 -4.71 -4.71
N GLY A 43 -15.01 -5.65 -4.05
CA GLY A 43 -15.64 -6.81 -4.65
C GLY A 43 -17.15 -6.89 -4.34
N PRO A 44 -17.82 -7.98 -4.78
CA PRO A 44 -19.26 -8.16 -4.60
C PRO A 44 -19.66 -8.53 -3.16
N ASP A 45 -18.74 -9.07 -2.36
CA ASP A 45 -19.00 -9.47 -0.99
C ASP A 45 -18.82 -8.30 -0.01
N SER A 46 -19.15 -8.53 1.26
CA SER A 46 -18.93 -7.53 2.29
C SER A 46 -17.44 -7.35 2.58
N TYR A 47 -17.02 -6.13 2.93
CA TYR A 47 -15.64 -5.85 3.33
C TYR A 47 -15.17 -6.71 4.51
N LYS A 48 -16.07 -7.05 5.45
CA LYS A 48 -15.74 -7.92 6.59
C LYS A 48 -15.32 -9.31 6.14
N LYS A 49 -16.03 -9.87 5.15
CA LYS A 49 -15.67 -11.18 4.59
C LYS A 49 -14.26 -11.13 3.97
N TYR A 50 -13.94 -10.10 3.21
CA TYR A 50 -12.60 -9.96 2.61
C TYR A 50 -11.50 -9.79 3.66
N HIS A 51 -11.77 -9.05 4.75
CA HIS A 51 -10.82 -8.96 5.85
C HIS A 51 -10.62 -10.31 6.54
N ASP A 52 -11.71 -11.06 6.76
CA ASP A 52 -11.64 -12.40 7.36
C ASP A 52 -10.89 -13.39 6.45
N ASP A 53 -11.13 -13.37 5.13
CA ASP A 53 -10.42 -14.21 4.16
C ASP A 53 -8.89 -13.93 4.18
N ILE A 54 -8.47 -12.65 4.24
CA ILE A 54 -7.04 -12.28 4.35
C ILE A 54 -6.46 -12.69 5.71
N TYR A 55 -7.21 -12.53 6.78
CA TYR A 55 -6.80 -12.99 8.11
C TYR A 55 -6.55 -14.50 8.11
N GLU A 56 -7.48 -15.29 7.59
CA GLU A 56 -7.31 -16.73 7.48
C GLU A 56 -6.09 -17.12 6.65
N ALA A 57 -5.85 -16.42 5.52
CA ALA A 57 -4.63 -16.61 4.72
C ALA A 57 -3.37 -16.28 5.55
N SER A 58 -3.39 -15.21 6.35
CA SER A 58 -2.26 -14.84 7.21
C SER A 58 -1.96 -15.88 8.29
N ILE A 59 -2.98 -16.57 8.80
CA ILE A 59 -2.83 -17.68 9.76
C ILE A 59 -2.23 -18.92 9.08
N ARG A 60 -2.72 -19.27 7.87
CA ARG A 60 -2.17 -20.41 7.09
C ARG A 60 -0.72 -20.18 6.68
N HIS A 61 -0.35 -18.94 6.38
CA HIS A 61 0.98 -18.54 5.92
C HIS A 61 1.66 -17.59 6.91
N LYS A 62 1.67 -18.01 8.20
CA LYS A 62 2.21 -17.21 9.30
C LYS A 62 3.63 -16.71 9.02
N GLY A 63 3.83 -15.41 9.21
CA GLY A 63 5.11 -14.74 8.96
C GLY A 63 5.38 -14.40 7.49
N ARG A 64 4.51 -14.82 6.55
CA ARG A 64 4.63 -14.52 5.12
C ARG A 64 3.55 -13.57 4.62
N ILE A 65 2.34 -13.61 5.16
CA ILE A 65 1.24 -12.72 4.81
C ILE A 65 0.91 -11.83 6.01
N PHE A 66 0.87 -10.53 5.78
CA PHE A 66 0.35 -9.53 6.72
C PHE A 66 -0.81 -8.78 6.06
N GLY A 67 -1.96 -8.77 6.72
CA GLY A 67 -3.16 -8.12 6.19
C GLY A 67 -3.13 -6.60 6.30
N MET A 68 -3.67 -5.94 5.30
CA MET A 68 -4.02 -4.52 5.31
C MET A 68 -5.49 -4.38 4.94
N MET A 69 -6.27 -3.63 5.71
CA MET A 69 -7.69 -3.45 5.45
C MET A 69 -7.95 -2.46 4.32
N ALA A 70 -9.00 -2.70 3.53
CA ALA A 70 -9.48 -1.78 2.51
C ALA A 70 -11.01 -1.86 2.42
N PHE A 71 -11.69 -0.74 2.65
CA PHE A 71 -13.14 -0.65 2.53
C PHE A 71 -13.59 0.80 2.38
N SER A 72 -14.78 0.98 1.82
CA SER A 72 -15.31 2.31 1.51
C SER A 72 -15.62 3.10 2.79
N PRO A 73 -15.18 4.37 2.88
CA PRO A 73 -15.54 5.25 3.98
C PRO A 73 -16.94 5.88 3.82
N HIS A 74 -17.77 5.42 2.87
CA HIS A 74 -19.16 5.86 2.69
C HIS A 74 -20.11 5.09 3.60
N ILE A 75 -19.74 4.95 4.88
CA ILE A 75 -20.53 4.34 5.95
C ILE A 75 -20.48 5.25 7.19
N GLU A 76 -21.29 4.96 8.18
CA GLU A 76 -21.29 5.70 9.43
C GLU A 76 -19.92 5.64 10.12
N ARG A 77 -19.50 6.79 10.70
CA ARG A 77 -18.18 6.94 11.33
C ARG A 77 -17.88 5.86 12.37
N ASP A 78 -18.84 5.61 13.26
CA ASP A 78 -18.65 4.63 14.33
C ASP A 78 -18.52 3.20 13.80
N GLU A 79 -19.18 2.89 12.69
CA GLU A 79 -19.04 1.60 12.01
C GLU A 79 -17.66 1.47 11.37
N TYR A 80 -17.17 2.53 10.71
CA TYR A 80 -15.85 2.57 10.11
C TYR A 80 -14.76 2.33 11.16
N PHE A 81 -14.81 3.06 12.26
CA PHE A 81 -13.82 2.95 13.34
C PHE A 81 -13.88 1.61 14.07
N ARG A 82 -15.08 1.02 14.25
CA ARG A 82 -15.21 -0.34 14.82
C ARG A 82 -14.55 -1.40 13.94
N GLU A 83 -14.69 -1.29 12.62
CA GLU A 83 -14.03 -2.25 11.72
C GLU A 83 -12.51 -2.06 11.71
N VAL A 84 -12.01 -0.83 11.72
CA VAL A 84 -10.56 -0.57 11.85
C VAL A 84 -10.03 -1.14 13.17
N ASP A 85 -10.75 -0.91 14.28
CA ASP A 85 -10.39 -1.47 15.61
C ASP A 85 -10.30 -2.99 15.57
N ARG A 86 -11.32 -3.66 15.00
CA ARG A 86 -11.34 -5.12 14.82
C ARG A 86 -10.15 -5.60 14.00
N CYS A 87 -9.91 -4.98 12.84
CA CYS A 87 -8.82 -5.39 11.96
C CYS A 87 -7.44 -5.24 12.63
N VAL A 88 -7.23 -4.17 13.38
CA VAL A 88 -5.94 -3.94 14.07
C VAL A 88 -5.77 -4.85 15.28
N LYS A 89 -6.78 -4.95 16.15
CA LYS A 89 -6.65 -5.62 17.45
C LYS A 89 -6.92 -7.11 17.40
N GLU A 90 -7.90 -7.54 16.59
CA GLU A 90 -8.30 -8.94 16.54
C GLU A 90 -7.66 -9.69 15.37
N LEU A 91 -7.57 -9.04 14.18
CA LEU A 91 -6.99 -9.66 12.99
C LEU A 91 -5.49 -9.37 12.82
N GLY A 92 -4.91 -8.44 13.59
CA GLY A 92 -3.49 -8.11 13.56
C GLY A 92 -3.04 -7.40 12.28
N PHE A 93 -3.93 -6.72 11.58
CA PHE A 93 -3.62 -6.00 10.34
C PHE A 93 -2.66 -4.84 10.57
N VAL A 94 -1.82 -4.58 9.57
CA VAL A 94 -0.66 -3.67 9.70
C VAL A 94 -0.85 -2.32 9.02
N GLY A 95 -1.96 -2.07 8.35
CA GLY A 95 -2.22 -0.81 7.65
C GLY A 95 -3.64 -0.70 7.10
N LEU A 96 -3.95 0.49 6.59
CA LEU A 96 -5.24 0.83 5.97
C LEU A 96 -5.00 1.29 4.53
N LYS A 97 -5.85 0.87 3.59
CA LYS A 97 -5.87 1.33 2.20
C LYS A 97 -7.05 2.24 1.93
N LEU A 98 -6.80 3.35 1.26
CA LEU A 98 -7.81 4.18 0.61
C LEU A 98 -7.62 4.10 -0.91
N HIS A 99 -8.67 3.71 -1.63
CA HIS A 99 -8.64 3.64 -3.09
C HIS A 99 -9.64 4.64 -3.70
N PRO A 100 -9.20 5.88 -4.03
CA PRO A 100 -10.10 6.94 -4.47
C PRO A 100 -11.01 6.58 -5.64
N MET A 101 -10.52 5.83 -6.62
CA MET A 101 -11.28 5.42 -7.79
C MET A 101 -12.29 4.31 -7.46
N GLU A 102 -11.84 3.20 -6.85
CA GLU A 102 -12.72 2.06 -6.55
C GLU A 102 -13.80 2.38 -5.51
N MET A 103 -13.43 3.20 -4.52
CA MET A 103 -14.34 3.61 -3.45
C MET A 103 -15.14 4.88 -3.79
N ALA A 104 -14.93 5.46 -4.99
CA ALA A 104 -15.54 6.72 -5.43
C ALA A 104 -15.41 7.83 -4.37
N VAL A 105 -14.23 7.98 -3.77
CA VAL A 105 -13.98 8.91 -2.66
C VAL A 105 -12.88 9.91 -2.97
N ASP A 106 -13.15 11.18 -2.74
CA ASP A 106 -12.12 12.21 -2.73
C ASP A 106 -11.39 12.18 -1.37
N PRO A 107 -10.06 12.02 -1.33
CA PRO A 107 -9.28 12.12 -0.09
C PRO A 107 -9.50 13.41 0.69
N LEU A 108 -9.91 14.49 -0.01
CA LEU A 108 -10.20 15.80 0.62
C LEU A 108 -11.65 15.93 1.13
N SER A 109 -12.54 14.99 0.80
CA SER A 109 -13.91 14.98 1.33
C SER A 109 -13.92 14.62 2.83
N PRO A 110 -15.05 14.89 3.53
CA PRO A 110 -15.22 14.44 4.92
C PRO A 110 -15.08 12.92 5.08
N ASN A 111 -15.63 12.12 4.15
CA ASN A 111 -15.51 10.67 4.18
C ASN A 111 -14.06 10.22 3.90
N GLY A 112 -13.39 10.84 2.91
CA GLY A 112 -11.97 10.55 2.66
C GLY A 112 -11.10 10.87 3.88
N ARG A 113 -11.36 11.99 4.58
CA ARG A 113 -10.65 12.39 5.81
C ARG A 113 -10.74 11.33 6.91
N MET A 114 -11.86 10.63 6.98
CA MET A 114 -12.09 9.58 8.00
C MET A 114 -11.03 8.47 7.96
N ALA A 115 -10.52 8.12 6.78
CA ALA A 115 -9.44 7.13 6.66
C ALA A 115 -8.12 7.62 7.29
N PHE A 116 -7.79 8.91 7.12
CA PHE A 116 -6.59 9.50 7.75
C PHE A 116 -6.74 9.61 9.28
N GLU A 117 -7.91 9.97 9.76
CA GLU A 117 -8.22 10.01 11.19
C GLU A 117 -8.11 8.61 11.82
N ALA A 118 -8.69 7.60 11.18
CA ALA A 118 -8.65 6.24 11.68
C ALA A 118 -7.21 5.69 11.67
N ALA A 119 -6.47 5.84 10.56
CA ALA A 119 -5.08 5.40 10.50
C ALA A 119 -4.21 6.06 11.58
N THR A 120 -4.44 7.36 11.84
CA THR A 120 -3.74 8.09 12.92
C THR A 120 -4.14 7.57 14.31
N ALA A 121 -5.44 7.35 14.54
CA ALA A 121 -5.95 6.91 15.85
C ALA A 121 -5.45 5.51 16.24
N PHE A 122 -5.23 4.64 15.27
CA PHE A 122 -4.74 3.27 15.47
C PHE A 122 -3.24 3.11 15.23
N ASP A 123 -2.51 4.21 14.97
CA ASP A 123 -1.05 4.23 14.77
C ASP A 123 -0.57 3.24 13.71
N ILE A 124 -1.28 3.20 12.58
CA ILE A 124 -0.97 2.37 11.40
C ILE A 124 -0.77 3.24 10.17
N PRO A 125 0.06 2.83 9.18
CA PRO A 125 0.23 3.58 7.94
C PRO A 125 -1.04 3.55 7.09
N LEU A 126 -1.21 4.60 6.27
CA LEU A 126 -2.26 4.69 5.26
C LEU A 126 -1.65 4.61 3.86
N MET A 127 -2.00 3.59 3.08
CA MET A 127 -1.66 3.53 1.67
C MET A 127 -2.81 4.11 0.85
N VAL A 128 -2.51 5.04 -0.05
CA VAL A 128 -3.49 5.68 -0.94
C VAL A 128 -3.14 5.39 -2.38
N HIS A 129 -4.09 4.87 -3.15
CA HIS A 129 -3.92 4.73 -4.61
C HIS A 129 -3.75 6.10 -5.26
N THR A 130 -2.73 6.26 -6.11
CA THR A 130 -2.42 7.50 -6.82
C THR A 130 -2.17 7.25 -8.31
N GLY A 131 -2.51 8.24 -9.14
CA GLY A 131 -2.27 8.23 -10.59
C GLY A 131 -3.54 8.01 -11.39
N MET A 132 -3.89 6.79 -11.72
CA MET A 132 -5.14 6.48 -12.44
C MET A 132 -6.35 6.88 -11.57
N GLY A 133 -7.38 7.50 -12.20
CA GLY A 133 -8.57 8.00 -11.50
C GLY A 133 -8.48 9.47 -11.09
N ILE A 134 -7.70 10.26 -11.80
CA ILE A 134 -7.69 11.74 -11.67
C ILE A 134 -9.13 12.28 -11.87
N PRO A 135 -9.58 13.27 -11.08
CA PRO A 135 -8.77 14.10 -10.16
C PRO A 135 -8.57 13.55 -8.75
N PHE A 136 -9.35 12.58 -8.30
CA PHE A 136 -9.36 12.13 -6.89
C PHE A 136 -8.07 11.39 -6.51
N ALA A 137 -7.45 10.68 -7.45
CA ALA A 137 -6.19 9.97 -7.25
C ALA A 137 -4.93 10.79 -7.58
N SER A 138 -5.04 12.14 -7.72
CA SER A 138 -3.87 12.98 -7.92
C SER A 138 -2.96 12.96 -6.67
N PRO A 139 -1.65 12.66 -6.81
CA PRO A 139 -0.73 12.64 -5.67
C PRO A 139 -0.68 13.97 -4.91
N THR A 140 -0.80 15.11 -5.59
CA THR A 140 -0.76 16.44 -4.96
C THR A 140 -1.95 16.73 -4.04
N ARG A 141 -3.07 16.00 -4.19
CA ARG A 141 -4.20 16.11 -3.25
C ARG A 141 -3.82 15.62 -1.85
N LEU A 142 -2.84 14.74 -1.75
CA LEU A 142 -2.37 14.23 -0.45
C LEU A 142 -1.60 15.27 0.36
N ILE A 143 -1.09 16.35 -0.25
CA ILE A 143 -0.37 17.42 0.45
C ILE A 143 -1.22 17.99 1.60
N THR A 144 -2.50 18.29 1.35
CA THR A 144 -3.40 18.84 2.38
C THR A 144 -3.52 17.88 3.56
N ARG A 145 -3.73 16.59 3.30
CA ARG A 145 -3.86 15.57 4.35
C ARG A 145 -2.55 15.26 5.05
N ALA A 146 -1.45 15.19 4.30
CA ALA A 146 -0.13 14.96 4.88
C ALA A 146 0.27 16.07 5.87
N ARG A 147 -0.08 17.33 5.57
CA ARG A 147 0.12 18.46 6.48
C ARG A 147 -0.82 18.44 7.69
N GLU A 148 -2.07 17.99 7.49
CA GLU A 148 -3.05 17.87 8.58
C GLU A 148 -2.68 16.73 9.55
N PHE A 149 -2.08 15.65 9.05
CA PHE A 149 -1.66 14.47 9.81
C PHE A 149 -0.14 14.25 9.69
N PRO A 150 0.70 15.14 10.23
CA PRO A 150 2.14 15.16 9.96
C PRO A 150 2.91 13.95 10.48
N HIS A 151 2.36 13.21 11.43
CA HIS A 151 2.97 12.00 11.98
C HIS A 151 2.48 10.70 11.35
N LEU A 152 1.45 10.77 10.49
CA LEU A 152 0.92 9.61 9.77
C LEU A 152 1.82 9.28 8.58
N PRO A 153 2.43 8.07 8.51
CA PRO A 153 3.04 7.60 7.28
C PRO A 153 1.98 7.38 6.21
N ILE A 154 2.07 8.11 5.10
CA ILE A 154 1.16 7.99 3.96
C ILE A 154 1.95 7.44 2.78
N ILE A 155 1.54 6.29 2.25
CA ILE A 155 2.18 5.61 1.14
C ILE A 155 1.42 5.92 -0.14
N MET A 156 2.07 6.54 -1.09
CA MET A 156 1.54 6.78 -2.43
C MET A 156 1.70 5.51 -3.27
N ALA A 157 0.64 4.67 -3.29
CA ALA A 157 0.63 3.48 -4.14
C ALA A 157 0.72 3.89 -5.61
N HIS A 158 1.60 3.21 -6.35
CA HIS A 158 1.96 3.48 -7.74
C HIS A 158 2.68 4.82 -7.97
N ALA A 159 2.95 5.60 -6.93
CA ALA A 159 3.70 6.85 -7.02
C ALA A 159 3.32 7.73 -8.24
N GLY A 160 2.00 7.87 -8.50
CA GLY A 160 1.48 8.61 -9.64
C GLY A 160 1.36 7.82 -10.95
N PHE A 161 1.57 6.49 -10.93
CA PHE A 161 1.35 5.57 -12.06
C PHE A 161 2.10 5.98 -13.34
N ASN A 162 3.38 6.34 -13.22
CA ASN A 162 4.26 6.80 -14.28
C ASN A 162 3.89 8.18 -14.88
N ILE A 163 2.62 8.43 -15.16
CA ILE A 163 2.13 9.67 -15.80
C ILE A 163 2.20 10.86 -14.82
N TYR A 164 1.83 10.65 -13.56
CA TYR A 164 1.77 11.68 -12.53
C TYR A 164 2.89 11.54 -11.48
N THR A 165 3.99 10.88 -11.85
CA THR A 165 5.13 10.68 -10.94
C THR A 165 5.77 11.99 -10.51
N GLN A 166 5.82 12.99 -11.39
CA GLN A 166 6.33 14.33 -11.03
C GLN A 166 5.45 14.98 -9.95
N ASP A 167 4.12 14.81 -10.03
CA ASP A 167 3.21 15.30 -9.00
C ASP A 167 3.43 14.58 -7.66
N ALA A 168 3.72 13.26 -7.69
CA ALA A 168 4.08 12.50 -6.48
C ALA A 168 5.40 13.00 -5.87
N MET A 169 6.41 13.29 -6.70
CA MET A 169 7.68 13.83 -6.25
C MET A 169 7.51 15.23 -5.65
N VAL A 170 6.71 16.11 -6.26
CA VAL A 170 6.38 17.43 -5.70
C VAL A 170 5.68 17.30 -4.36
N ALA A 171 4.73 16.38 -4.24
CA ALA A 171 4.04 16.15 -2.98
C ALA A 171 5.00 15.68 -1.88
N ALA A 172 5.91 14.76 -2.18
CA ALA A 172 6.89 14.23 -1.25
C ALA A 172 7.98 15.26 -0.86
N GLU A 173 8.29 16.23 -1.73
CA GLU A 173 9.17 17.35 -1.42
C GLU A 173 8.55 18.32 -0.40
N ILE A 174 7.22 18.48 -0.47
CA ILE A 174 6.47 19.36 0.43
C ILE A 174 6.18 18.67 1.78
N CYS A 175 6.03 17.33 1.80
CA CYS A 175 5.60 16.57 2.97
C CYS A 175 6.50 15.36 3.21
N GLU A 176 7.25 15.38 4.31
CA GLU A 176 8.22 14.33 4.67
C GLU A 176 7.57 13.00 5.06
N ASN A 177 6.30 12.98 5.41
CA ASN A 177 5.54 11.79 5.76
C ASN A 177 4.87 11.08 4.58
N LEU A 178 5.18 11.48 3.32
CA LEU A 178 4.77 10.80 2.10
C LEU A 178 5.86 9.84 1.64
N TYR A 179 5.50 8.58 1.41
CA TYR A 179 6.37 7.48 0.95
C TYR A 179 5.93 7.00 -0.42
N PHE A 180 6.87 6.41 -1.19
CA PHE A 180 6.61 5.88 -2.52
C PHE A 180 6.51 4.36 -2.51
N GLU A 181 5.43 3.82 -3.05
CA GLU A 181 5.33 2.45 -3.53
C GLU A 181 5.18 2.54 -5.05
N PRO A 182 6.26 2.37 -5.84
CA PRO A 182 6.33 2.79 -7.24
C PRO A 182 5.96 1.69 -8.24
N SER A 183 5.13 0.70 -7.87
CA SER A 183 4.64 -0.27 -8.84
C SER A 183 4.00 0.42 -10.06
N TRP A 184 4.22 -0.15 -11.26
CA TRP A 184 3.84 0.42 -12.55
C TRP A 184 4.60 1.67 -13.01
N CYS A 185 5.49 2.24 -12.20
CA CYS A 185 6.42 3.27 -12.66
C CYS A 185 7.56 2.65 -13.47
N ASN A 186 8.19 3.43 -14.35
CA ASN A 186 9.42 2.98 -15.00
C ASN A 186 10.65 3.08 -14.07
N GLY A 187 11.71 2.33 -14.39
CA GLY A 187 12.94 2.30 -13.57
C GLY A 187 13.61 3.66 -13.41
N GLN A 188 13.55 4.54 -14.44
CA GLN A 188 14.13 5.88 -14.37
C GLN A 188 13.43 6.74 -13.31
N HIS A 189 12.11 6.68 -13.23
CA HIS A 189 11.36 7.39 -12.20
C HIS A 189 11.69 6.86 -10.79
N ILE A 190 11.81 5.54 -10.63
CA ILE A 190 12.20 4.94 -9.36
C ILE A 190 13.60 5.40 -8.95
N GLY A 191 14.55 5.39 -9.88
CA GLY A 191 15.90 5.92 -9.66
C GLY A 191 15.89 7.38 -9.20
N SER A 192 15.09 8.23 -9.86
CA SER A 192 14.96 9.65 -9.49
C SER A 192 14.32 9.85 -8.10
N MET A 193 13.37 8.99 -7.69
CA MET A 193 12.80 9.02 -6.33
C MET A 193 13.88 8.69 -5.29
N ILE A 194 14.67 7.64 -5.53
CA ILE A 194 15.73 7.21 -4.61
C ILE A 194 16.83 8.27 -4.52
N GLU A 195 17.28 8.82 -5.66
CA GLU A 195 18.29 9.86 -5.71
C GLU A 195 17.88 11.13 -4.95
N LYS A 196 16.62 11.55 -5.13
CA LYS A 196 16.14 12.84 -4.57
C LYS A 196 15.71 12.70 -3.10
N PHE A 197 15.08 11.59 -2.71
CA PHE A 197 14.42 11.46 -1.41
C PHE A 197 15.07 10.42 -0.48
N GLY A 198 15.99 9.62 -1.00
CA GLY A 198 16.61 8.49 -0.28
C GLY A 198 15.82 7.18 -0.43
N ALA A 199 16.54 6.08 -0.31
CA ALA A 199 15.98 4.72 -0.40
C ALA A 199 15.00 4.39 0.74
N ASP A 200 15.14 5.05 1.88
CA ASP A 200 14.27 4.92 3.06
C ASP A 200 12.89 5.61 2.90
N ARG A 201 12.66 6.25 1.75
CA ARG A 201 11.36 6.80 1.34
C ARG A 201 10.67 5.96 0.27
N VAL A 202 11.33 4.92 -0.27
CA VAL A 202 10.84 4.06 -1.35
C VAL A 202 10.73 2.63 -0.86
N MET A 203 9.62 1.96 -1.16
CA MET A 203 9.41 0.55 -0.82
C MET A 203 9.00 -0.26 -2.04
N MET A 204 9.50 -1.50 -2.14
CA MET A 204 9.13 -2.44 -3.19
C MET A 204 7.66 -2.85 -3.04
N GLY A 205 6.92 -2.79 -4.12
CA GLY A 205 5.59 -3.35 -4.28
C GLY A 205 5.34 -3.83 -5.70
N SER A 206 4.36 -4.68 -5.91
CA SER A 206 4.06 -5.19 -7.26
C SER A 206 2.62 -4.99 -7.71
N ASP A 207 1.71 -4.63 -6.78
CA ASP A 207 0.28 -4.60 -7.00
C ASP A 207 -0.28 -6.01 -7.28
N TRP A 208 0.10 -6.61 -8.39
CA TRP A 208 -0.21 -7.98 -8.77
C TRP A 208 1.04 -8.85 -8.66
N ILE A 209 0.94 -10.02 -8.06
CA ILE A 209 2.09 -10.91 -7.88
C ILE A 209 2.71 -11.34 -9.22
N SER A 210 1.91 -11.45 -10.28
CA SER A 210 2.38 -11.74 -11.64
C SER A 210 3.26 -10.62 -12.22
N ASN A 211 3.09 -9.37 -11.75
CA ASN A 211 3.91 -8.22 -12.14
C ASN A 211 5.22 -8.12 -11.34
N TYR A 212 5.36 -8.86 -10.23
CA TYR A 212 6.53 -8.81 -9.36
C TYR A 212 7.87 -8.95 -10.11
N PRO A 213 8.06 -9.89 -11.05
CA PRO A 213 9.36 -10.03 -11.75
C PRO A 213 9.74 -8.76 -12.54
N VAL A 214 8.75 -8.05 -13.09
CA VAL A 214 8.98 -6.78 -13.81
C VAL A 214 9.40 -5.69 -12.83
N GLU A 215 8.69 -5.56 -11.71
CA GLU A 215 9.00 -4.57 -10.68
C GLU A 215 10.37 -4.81 -10.06
N LYS A 216 10.69 -6.08 -9.75
CA LYS A 216 11.98 -6.47 -9.21
C LYS A 216 13.13 -6.19 -10.18
N LEU A 217 12.94 -6.48 -11.48
CA LEU A 217 13.94 -6.21 -12.52
C LEU A 217 14.27 -4.71 -12.60
N LYS A 218 13.29 -3.83 -12.48
CA LYS A 218 13.52 -2.37 -12.46
C LYS A 218 14.49 -1.97 -11.34
N ILE A 219 14.30 -2.52 -10.13
CA ILE A 219 15.18 -2.27 -8.99
C ILE A 219 16.56 -2.87 -9.21
N ASP A 220 16.64 -4.07 -9.80
CA ASP A 220 17.92 -4.73 -10.07
C ASP A 220 18.78 -3.99 -11.11
N LEU A 221 18.13 -3.31 -12.06
CA LEU A 221 18.80 -2.52 -13.11
C LEU A 221 19.22 -1.13 -12.60
N LEU A 222 18.76 -0.69 -11.44
CA LEU A 222 19.31 0.49 -10.77
C LEU A 222 20.63 0.10 -10.11
N GLU A 223 21.69 0.83 -10.40
CA GLU A 223 23.01 0.61 -9.81
C GLU A 223 23.08 1.10 -8.35
N LEU A 224 22.15 0.57 -7.51
CA LEU A 224 22.09 0.90 -6.09
C LEU A 224 23.21 0.17 -5.33
N ASN A 225 23.78 0.82 -4.33
CA ASN A 225 24.61 0.14 -3.35
C ASN A 225 23.74 -0.86 -2.53
N ASN A 226 24.38 -1.79 -1.83
CA ASN A 226 23.68 -2.85 -1.09
C ASN A 226 22.74 -2.30 -0.01
N GLU A 227 23.14 -1.23 0.69
CA GLU A 227 22.35 -0.62 1.76
C GLU A 227 21.04 -0.02 1.21
N ASP A 228 21.12 0.76 0.13
CA ASP A 228 19.94 1.35 -0.49
C ASP A 228 19.03 0.29 -1.12
N LYS A 229 19.62 -0.74 -1.74
CA LYS A 229 18.87 -1.87 -2.26
C LYS A 229 18.12 -2.62 -1.17
N ASP A 230 18.75 -2.86 -0.02
CA ASP A 230 18.12 -3.51 1.13
C ASP A 230 17.00 -2.65 1.73
N LYS A 231 17.17 -1.33 1.78
CA LYS A 231 16.10 -0.40 2.20
C LYS A 231 14.88 -0.51 1.29
N VAL A 232 15.06 -0.43 -0.03
CA VAL A 232 13.95 -0.52 -1.00
C VAL A 232 13.25 -1.88 -0.95
N LEU A 233 14.02 -2.98 -0.90
CA LEU A 233 13.47 -4.34 -0.94
C LEU A 233 12.84 -4.79 0.37
N CYS A 234 13.23 -4.19 1.51
CA CYS A 234 12.80 -4.68 2.82
C CYS A 234 12.68 -3.56 3.86
N GLY A 235 13.75 -2.80 4.09
CA GLY A 235 13.91 -1.96 5.27
C GLY A 235 12.82 -0.90 5.42
N THR A 236 12.46 -0.22 4.34
CA THR A 236 11.43 0.83 4.35
C THR A 236 10.06 0.27 4.67
N ALA A 237 9.64 -0.82 4.00
CA ALA A 237 8.37 -1.47 4.30
C ALA A 237 8.34 -2.02 5.73
N LYS A 238 9.41 -2.69 6.16
CA LYS A 238 9.56 -3.25 7.51
C LYS A 238 9.36 -2.18 8.59
N LYS A 239 10.00 -1.02 8.43
CA LYS A 239 9.89 0.12 9.34
C LYS A 239 8.48 0.71 9.35
N ILE A 240 7.92 1.01 8.17
CA ILE A 240 6.64 1.71 8.03
C ILE A 240 5.47 0.86 8.54
N PHE A 241 5.45 -0.44 8.23
CA PHE A 241 4.43 -1.38 8.71
C PHE A 241 4.72 -1.99 10.09
N LYS A 242 5.81 -1.54 10.77
CA LYS A 242 6.22 -1.98 12.12
C LYS A 242 6.32 -3.51 12.23
N LEU A 243 7.01 -4.13 11.26
CA LEU A 243 7.08 -5.59 11.19
C LEU A 243 8.16 -6.19 12.10
N ASP A 244 9.10 -5.40 12.65
CA ASP A 244 10.20 -5.89 13.50
C ASP A 244 9.74 -6.71 14.72
N GLU A 245 8.57 -6.38 15.23
CA GLU A 245 7.99 -7.06 16.40
C GLU A 245 7.10 -8.26 16.00
N ARG A 246 6.92 -8.53 14.70
CA ARG A 246 5.95 -9.49 14.16
C ARG A 246 6.56 -10.64 13.35
N ILE A 247 7.85 -10.51 12.96
CA ILE A 247 8.63 -11.48 12.16
C ILE A 247 9.81 -12.05 12.91
#